data_56a594f3f7125fbec1d8c30b3a6d3434
#
_entry.id   56a594f3f7125fbec1d8c30b3a6d3434
#
_cell.length_a   1.000
_cell.length_b   1.000
_cell.length_c   1.000
_cell.angle_alpha   90.00
_cell.angle_beta   90.00
_cell.angle_gamma   90.00
#
_symmetry.space_group_name_H-M   'P 1'
#
loop_
_entity.id
_entity.type
_entity.pdbx_description
1 polymer ?
#
loop_
_entity_poly.entity_id
_entity_poly.type
_entity_poly.pdbx_seq_one_letter_code
_entity_poly.pdbx_strand_id
1 'polypeptide(L)'
;LSLPEVFDQTSYAARLGKQPSKLKIVDIERQTVRLPFRAAPQRAMDREIPHWRWAELVKVTLSGGVEGVGEGLLYYSWGVTSDENVKYAIGRNAAELMWNDDLGAALQMALFDAVGKAGNVPAHRLLGNQLYDTTPLSWWNIDMPTKDMLSECQAAKRLGYKAYKTK
;
A
#
# COMPACT_ATOMS: atom_id res chain seq x y z
N LEU A 1 37.42 36.26 -7.34
CA LEU A 1 36.83 35.89 -6.05
C LEU A 1 36.39 34.43 -6.15
N SER A 2 37.23 33.52 -5.65
CA SER A 2 36.85 32.10 -5.49
C SER A 2 35.78 32.06 -4.41
N LEU A 3 34.64 31.40 -4.72
CA LEU A 3 33.65 31.08 -3.72
C LEU A 3 34.33 30.19 -2.65
N PRO A 4 34.19 30.49 -1.35
CA PRO A 4 34.67 29.58 -0.31
C PRO A 4 34.03 28.20 -0.49
N GLU A 5 34.79 27.14 -0.33
CA GLU A 5 34.30 25.77 -0.28
C GLU A 5 33.35 25.66 0.92
N VAL A 6 32.05 25.92 0.68
CA VAL A 6 31.04 25.99 1.75
C VAL A 6 30.64 24.58 2.24
N PHE A 7 30.96 23.53 1.45
CA PHE A 7 30.66 22.14 1.81
C PHE A 7 31.79 21.22 1.42
N ASP A 8 32.44 20.60 2.40
CA ASP A 8 33.32 19.47 2.17
C ASP A 8 32.48 18.23 1.82
N GLN A 9 32.22 18.04 0.52
CA GLN A 9 31.44 16.89 0.02
C GLN A 9 32.09 15.55 0.39
N THR A 10 33.40 15.50 0.56
CA THR A 10 34.15 14.29 0.93
C THR A 10 33.82 13.87 2.36
N SER A 11 33.69 14.82 3.28
CA SER A 11 33.35 14.55 4.68
C SER A 11 31.88 14.13 4.83
N TYR A 12 30.98 14.67 4.00
CA TYR A 12 29.56 14.32 4.00
C TYR A 12 29.33 12.88 3.49
N ALA A 13 29.90 12.53 2.34
CA ALA A 13 29.84 11.17 1.80
C ALA A 13 30.46 10.11 2.75
N ALA A 14 31.58 10.44 3.40
CA ALA A 14 32.23 9.57 4.38
C ALA A 14 31.40 9.37 5.66
N ARG A 15 30.62 10.38 6.06
CA ARG A 15 29.69 10.26 7.21
C ARG A 15 28.45 9.45 6.88
N LEU A 16 27.87 9.61 5.68
CA LEU A 16 26.74 8.80 5.22
C LEU A 16 27.08 7.33 5.08
N GLY A 17 28.31 6.99 4.60
CA GLY A 17 28.76 5.60 4.46
C GLY A 17 29.08 4.88 5.76
N LYS A 18 29.19 5.58 6.90
CA LYS A 18 29.58 4.99 8.19
C LYS A 18 28.42 4.66 9.12
N GLN A 19 27.21 5.19 8.88
CA GLN A 19 26.04 4.83 9.68
C GLN A 19 25.24 3.75 8.98
N PRO A 20 24.96 2.60 9.64
CA PRO A 20 24.06 1.62 9.07
C PRO A 20 22.69 2.27 8.82
N SER A 21 22.20 2.16 7.59
CA SER A 21 20.89 2.71 7.23
C SER A 21 19.81 2.07 8.09
N LYS A 22 19.07 2.88 8.83
CA LYS A 22 17.89 2.43 9.60
C LYS A 22 16.74 1.96 8.68
N LEU A 23 16.85 2.20 7.38
CA LEU A 23 15.87 1.83 6.35
C LEU A 23 16.18 0.49 5.67
N LYS A 24 17.20 -0.25 6.14
CA LYS A 24 17.48 -1.58 5.59
C LYS A 24 16.35 -2.54 5.97
N ILE A 25 15.79 -3.24 5.00
CA ILE A 25 14.75 -4.26 5.20
C ILE A 25 15.39 -5.49 5.85
N VAL A 26 14.91 -5.88 7.02
CA VAL A 26 15.43 -7.02 7.78
C VAL A 26 14.47 -8.20 7.78
N ASP A 27 13.17 -7.94 7.63
CA ASP A 27 12.16 -8.99 7.56
C ASP A 27 10.96 -8.58 6.72
N ILE A 28 10.31 -9.58 6.09
CA ILE A 28 9.06 -9.45 5.33
C ILE A 28 8.16 -10.62 5.67
N GLU A 29 7.07 -10.34 6.36
CA GLU A 29 6.02 -11.31 6.66
C GLU A 29 4.86 -11.15 5.67
N ARG A 30 4.26 -12.27 5.24
CA ARG A 30 3.09 -12.30 4.36
C ARG A 30 2.00 -13.14 4.99
N GLN A 31 0.77 -12.66 4.95
CA GLN A 31 -0.39 -13.37 5.47
C GLN A 31 -1.57 -13.24 4.52
N THR A 32 -2.16 -14.37 4.13
CA THR A 32 -3.42 -14.38 3.40
C THR A 32 -4.58 -14.31 4.38
N VAL A 33 -5.50 -13.37 4.14
CA VAL A 33 -6.71 -13.20 4.95
C VAL A 33 -7.95 -13.30 4.08
N ARG A 34 -9.03 -13.81 4.66
CA ARG A 34 -10.34 -13.84 4.02
C ARG A 34 -11.18 -12.66 4.50
N LEU A 35 -11.63 -11.83 3.56
CA LEU A 35 -12.49 -10.68 3.84
C LEU A 35 -13.96 -11.10 3.70
N PRO A 36 -14.81 -10.87 4.71
CA PRO A 36 -16.24 -11.12 4.59
C PRO A 36 -16.88 -10.02 3.73
N PHE A 37 -17.72 -10.42 2.78
CA PHE A 37 -18.59 -9.48 2.08
C PHE A 37 -19.89 -9.28 2.87
N ARG A 38 -20.55 -8.12 2.68
CA ARG A 38 -21.92 -7.91 3.16
C ARG A 38 -22.89 -8.85 2.41
N ALA A 39 -23.99 -9.24 3.03
CA ALA A 39 -24.86 -10.29 2.52
C ALA A 39 -25.41 -10.04 1.10
N ALA A 40 -25.82 -8.81 0.77
CA ALA A 40 -26.35 -8.50 -0.56
C ALA A 40 -25.28 -8.57 -1.66
N PRO A 41 -24.15 -7.86 -1.57
CA PRO A 41 -23.07 -8.01 -2.53
C PRO A 41 -22.44 -9.41 -2.53
N GLN A 42 -22.43 -10.14 -1.43
CA GLN A 42 -21.80 -11.45 -1.35
C GLN A 42 -22.31 -12.42 -2.42
N ARG A 43 -23.62 -12.48 -2.65
CA ARG A 43 -24.21 -13.39 -3.64
C ARG A 43 -23.69 -13.10 -5.06
N ALA A 44 -23.59 -11.83 -5.41
CA ALA A 44 -23.05 -11.41 -6.71
C ALA A 44 -21.53 -11.60 -6.81
N MET A 45 -20.79 -11.25 -5.77
CA MET A 45 -19.34 -11.45 -5.71
C MET A 45 -18.97 -12.92 -5.77
N ASP A 46 -19.73 -13.82 -5.10
CA ASP A 46 -19.50 -15.27 -5.14
C ASP A 46 -19.71 -15.86 -6.52
N ARG A 47 -20.63 -15.28 -7.31
CA ARG A 47 -20.90 -15.69 -8.68
C ARG A 47 -19.83 -15.18 -9.66
N GLU A 48 -19.47 -13.88 -9.57
CA GLU A 48 -18.67 -13.21 -10.58
C GLU A 48 -17.17 -13.25 -10.29
N ILE A 49 -16.77 -12.95 -9.06
CA ILE A 49 -15.38 -12.80 -8.67
C ILE A 49 -15.12 -13.34 -7.23
N PRO A 50 -15.36 -14.64 -6.98
CA PRO A 50 -15.27 -15.20 -5.64
C PRO A 50 -13.89 -15.06 -4.99
N HIS A 51 -12.84 -14.92 -5.81
CA HIS A 51 -11.46 -14.78 -5.35
C HIS A 51 -11.14 -13.40 -4.75
N TRP A 52 -11.94 -12.37 -4.99
CA TRP A 52 -11.71 -11.03 -4.41
C TRP A 52 -11.96 -10.96 -2.89
N ARG A 53 -12.42 -12.03 -2.29
CA ARG A 53 -12.49 -12.14 -0.83
C ARG A 53 -11.15 -12.41 -0.15
N TRP A 54 -10.11 -12.73 -0.92
CA TRP A 54 -8.81 -13.05 -0.41
C TRP A 54 -7.87 -11.86 -0.63
N ALA A 55 -7.29 -11.38 0.46
CA ALA A 55 -6.27 -10.34 0.44
C ALA A 55 -4.96 -10.88 1.01
N GLU A 56 -3.85 -10.41 0.47
CA GLU A 56 -2.53 -10.56 1.07
C GLU A 56 -2.25 -9.33 1.94
N LEU A 57 -1.83 -9.55 3.16
CA LEU A 57 -1.23 -8.54 4.02
C LEU A 57 0.28 -8.77 4.03
N VAL A 58 1.04 -7.71 3.82
CA VAL A 58 2.50 -7.73 3.88
C VAL A 58 2.95 -6.80 4.98
N LYS A 59 3.83 -7.29 5.86
CA LYS A 59 4.51 -6.50 6.88
C LYS A 59 5.99 -6.48 6.59
N VAL A 60 6.56 -5.29 6.51
CA VAL A 60 8.00 -5.06 6.34
C VAL A 60 8.57 -4.54 7.66
N THR A 61 9.66 -5.13 8.14
CA THR A 61 10.40 -4.65 9.30
C THR A 61 11.74 -4.07 8.84
N LEU A 62 12.03 -2.85 9.28
CA LEU A 62 13.29 -2.16 9.01
C LEU A 62 14.30 -2.38 10.14
N SER A 63 15.59 -2.26 9.84
CA SER A 63 16.70 -2.39 10.81
C SER A 63 16.62 -1.37 11.96
N GLY A 64 15.91 -0.25 11.76
CA GLY A 64 15.57 0.70 12.83
C GLY A 64 14.41 0.29 13.72
N GLY A 65 13.83 -0.91 13.54
CA GLY A 65 12.70 -1.42 14.32
C GLY A 65 11.33 -0.88 13.89
N VAL A 66 11.27 -0.10 12.81
CA VAL A 66 10.01 0.41 12.25
C VAL A 66 9.35 -0.65 11.40
N GLU A 67 8.04 -0.79 11.54
CA GLU A 67 7.23 -1.70 10.73
C GLU A 67 6.28 -0.92 9.80
N GLY A 68 6.19 -1.37 8.54
CA GLY A 68 5.22 -0.91 7.56
C GLY A 68 4.31 -2.04 7.11
N VAL A 69 3.06 -1.70 6.78
CA VAL A 69 2.03 -2.66 6.35
C VAL A 69 1.44 -2.24 5.02
N GLY A 70 1.23 -3.22 4.15
CA GLY A 70 0.53 -3.05 2.89
C GLY A 70 -0.43 -4.20 2.62
N GLU A 71 -1.33 -4.01 1.65
CA GLU A 71 -2.31 -5.00 1.26
C GLU A 71 -2.44 -5.11 -0.26
N GLY A 72 -2.92 -6.24 -0.73
CA GLY A 72 -3.25 -6.46 -2.13
C GLY A 72 -4.32 -7.54 -2.29
N LEU A 73 -5.08 -7.47 -3.38
CA LEU A 73 -5.99 -8.55 -3.76
C LEU A 73 -5.19 -9.70 -4.36
N LEU A 74 -5.37 -10.91 -3.79
CA LEU A 74 -4.51 -12.06 -4.05
C LEU A 74 -4.48 -12.48 -5.53
N TYR A 75 -5.59 -12.40 -6.22
CA TYR A 75 -5.75 -12.86 -7.60
C TYR A 75 -6.15 -11.70 -8.53
N TYR A 76 -5.59 -10.53 -8.31
CA TYR A 76 -5.80 -9.37 -9.16
C TYR A 76 -4.54 -9.03 -9.96
N SER A 77 -4.53 -7.89 -10.66
CA SER A 77 -3.53 -7.55 -11.68
C SER A 77 -2.07 -7.72 -11.27
N TRP A 78 -1.76 -7.51 -10.01
CA TRP A 78 -0.37 -7.60 -9.50
C TRP A 78 -0.08 -8.89 -8.74
N GLY A 79 -1.09 -9.76 -8.54
CA GLY A 79 -0.89 -11.03 -7.86
C GLY A 79 -0.43 -10.90 -6.41
N VAL A 80 0.22 -11.95 -5.93
CA VAL A 80 0.84 -12.00 -4.61
C VAL A 80 2.29 -11.54 -4.68
N THR A 81 2.81 -11.05 -3.57
CA THR A 81 4.26 -10.84 -3.41
C THR A 81 5.00 -12.16 -3.53
N SER A 82 5.86 -12.31 -4.52
CA SER A 82 6.59 -13.55 -4.78
C SER A 82 7.74 -13.78 -3.79
N ASP A 83 8.19 -15.04 -3.68
CA ASP A 83 9.39 -15.36 -2.88
C ASP A 83 10.65 -14.70 -3.45
N GLU A 84 10.71 -14.53 -4.78
CA GLU A 84 11.79 -13.83 -5.46
C GLU A 84 11.81 -12.36 -5.05
N ASN A 85 10.65 -11.70 -5.00
CA ASN A 85 10.53 -10.31 -4.58
C ASN A 85 10.93 -10.13 -3.10
N VAL A 86 10.53 -11.06 -2.24
CA VAL A 86 10.97 -11.07 -0.83
C VAL A 86 12.49 -11.20 -0.74
N LYS A 87 13.08 -12.19 -1.40
CA LYS A 87 14.54 -12.39 -1.42
C LYS A 87 15.28 -11.19 -2.00
N TYR A 88 14.73 -10.58 -3.05
CA TYR A 88 15.30 -9.39 -3.67
C TYR A 88 15.29 -8.19 -2.72
N ALA A 89 14.21 -7.99 -1.96
CA ALA A 89 14.02 -6.83 -1.10
C ALA A 89 14.81 -6.92 0.22
N ILE A 90 14.93 -8.11 0.82
CA ILE A 90 15.67 -8.32 2.08
C ILE A 90 17.10 -7.82 1.95
N GLY A 91 17.56 -7.06 2.91
CA GLY A 91 18.90 -6.50 2.98
C GLY A 91 19.09 -5.18 2.21
N ARG A 92 18.12 -4.79 1.37
CA ARG A 92 18.13 -3.53 0.60
C ARG A 92 17.51 -2.38 1.38
N ASN A 93 17.71 -1.18 0.88
CA ASN A 93 17.14 0.04 1.45
C ASN A 93 15.69 0.22 0.98
N ALA A 94 14.75 0.33 1.92
CA ALA A 94 13.33 0.46 1.61
C ALA A 94 13.01 1.73 0.79
N ALA A 95 13.70 2.85 1.03
CA ALA A 95 13.48 4.09 0.29
C ALA A 95 13.93 4.01 -1.18
N GLU A 96 14.89 3.13 -1.50
CA GLU A 96 15.32 2.90 -2.87
C GLU A 96 14.34 1.98 -3.62
N LEU A 97 13.62 1.12 -2.90
CA LEU A 97 12.73 0.12 -3.48
C LEU A 97 11.27 0.55 -3.54
N MET A 98 10.82 1.50 -2.73
CA MET A 98 9.40 1.84 -2.60
C MET A 98 8.72 2.30 -3.90
N TRP A 99 9.50 2.69 -4.94
CA TRP A 99 9.01 3.07 -6.26
C TRP A 99 9.15 1.96 -7.32
N ASN A 100 9.56 0.76 -6.91
CA ASN A 100 9.69 -0.36 -7.83
C ASN A 100 8.36 -1.13 -7.95
N ASP A 101 7.64 -0.91 -9.04
CA ASP A 101 6.34 -1.52 -9.31
C ASP A 101 6.40 -3.05 -9.49
N ASP A 102 7.56 -3.60 -9.84
CA ASP A 102 7.75 -5.06 -10.00
C ASP A 102 7.63 -5.83 -8.67
N LEU A 103 7.69 -5.13 -7.54
CA LEU A 103 7.53 -5.75 -6.22
C LEU A 103 6.09 -6.17 -5.90
N GLY A 104 5.13 -5.66 -6.66
CA GLY A 104 3.70 -5.86 -6.41
C GLY A 104 3.13 -4.88 -5.38
N ALA A 105 1.80 -4.72 -5.42
CA ALA A 105 1.11 -3.66 -4.68
C ALA A 105 1.30 -3.77 -3.17
N ALA A 106 1.12 -4.96 -2.59
CA ALA A 106 1.17 -5.15 -1.14
C ALA A 106 2.55 -4.83 -0.55
N LEU A 107 3.63 -5.32 -1.18
CA LEU A 107 4.99 -5.05 -0.72
C LEU A 107 5.35 -3.57 -0.92
N GLN A 108 5.00 -2.99 -2.06
CA GLN A 108 5.26 -1.58 -2.34
C GLN A 108 4.55 -0.66 -1.32
N MET A 109 3.27 -0.91 -1.02
CA MET A 109 2.54 -0.16 0.01
C MET A 109 3.19 -0.28 1.38
N ALA A 110 3.63 -1.49 1.77
CA ALA A 110 4.35 -1.71 3.03
C ALA A 110 5.67 -0.92 3.11
N LEU A 111 6.39 -0.80 1.99
CA LEU A 111 7.61 0.00 1.91
C LEU A 111 7.32 1.48 2.08
N PHE A 112 6.29 2.03 1.40
CA PHE A 112 5.88 3.42 1.60
C PHE A 112 5.48 3.73 3.04
N ASP A 113 4.73 2.82 3.67
CA ASP A 113 4.32 2.97 5.07
C ASP A 113 5.53 2.93 6.03
N ALA A 114 6.45 1.96 5.82
CA ALA A 114 7.66 1.84 6.62
C ALA A 114 8.58 3.07 6.51
N VAL A 115 8.82 3.54 5.28
CA VAL A 115 9.67 4.72 5.02
C VAL A 115 9.03 5.97 5.60
N GLY A 116 7.72 6.16 5.41
CA GLY A 116 6.98 7.27 5.99
C GLY A 116 7.09 7.31 7.51
N LYS A 117 6.84 6.18 8.17
CA LYS A 117 6.98 6.04 9.63
C LYS A 117 8.41 6.28 10.12
N ALA A 118 9.41 5.74 9.42
CA ALA A 118 10.81 5.95 9.77
C ALA A 118 11.25 7.42 9.65
N GLY A 119 10.67 8.16 8.70
CA GLY A 119 10.90 9.58 8.50
C GLY A 119 9.95 10.50 9.29
N ASN A 120 9.02 9.93 10.07
CA ASN A 120 7.93 10.66 10.73
C ASN A 120 7.12 11.53 9.75
N VAL A 121 6.86 10.99 8.54
CA VAL A 121 6.11 11.63 7.47
C VAL A 121 4.97 10.72 7.05
N PRO A 122 3.72 11.21 6.96
CA PRO A 122 2.61 10.40 6.43
C PRO A 122 2.91 9.89 5.02
N ALA A 123 2.57 8.64 4.71
CA ALA A 123 2.88 8.01 3.43
C ALA A 123 2.39 8.83 2.22
N HIS A 124 1.22 9.48 2.31
CA HIS A 124 0.71 10.34 1.23
C HIS A 124 1.64 11.52 0.89
N ARG A 125 2.44 12.01 1.84
CA ARG A 125 3.42 13.08 1.60
C ARG A 125 4.62 12.60 0.80
N LEU A 126 4.91 11.30 0.82
CA LEU A 126 5.92 10.69 -0.05
C LEU A 126 5.46 10.63 -1.51
N LEU A 127 4.14 10.64 -1.75
CA LEU A 127 3.55 10.62 -3.08
C LEU A 127 3.42 12.01 -3.72
N GLY A 128 3.49 13.07 -2.94
CA GLY A 128 3.40 14.46 -3.41
C GLY A 128 2.65 15.39 -2.47
N ASN A 129 2.25 16.54 -2.99
CA ASN A 129 1.51 17.52 -2.22
C ASN A 129 0.07 17.08 -1.98
N GLN A 130 -0.38 17.22 -0.75
CA GLN A 130 -1.79 17.04 -0.41
C GLN A 130 -2.60 18.23 -0.97
N LEU A 131 -3.58 17.93 -1.83
CA LEU A 131 -4.45 18.94 -2.41
C LEU A 131 -5.76 19.10 -1.63
N TYR A 132 -6.23 18.03 -1.01
CA TYR A 132 -7.48 17.98 -0.25
C TYR A 132 -7.29 17.20 1.05
N ASP A 133 -7.98 17.59 2.10
CA ASP A 133 -7.97 16.90 3.40
C ASP A 133 -8.83 15.62 3.38
N THR A 134 -9.80 15.58 2.49
CA THR A 134 -10.72 14.46 2.36
C THR A 134 -10.99 14.13 0.90
N THR A 135 -11.17 12.85 0.61
CA THR A 135 -11.61 12.37 -0.70
C THR A 135 -12.97 11.69 -0.55
N PRO A 136 -14.02 12.14 -1.29
CA PRO A 136 -15.31 11.49 -1.25
C PRO A 136 -15.21 10.09 -1.86
N LEU A 137 -15.76 9.11 -1.17
CA LEU A 137 -15.82 7.74 -1.63
C LEU A 137 -17.13 7.48 -2.39
N SER A 138 -17.05 6.69 -3.45
CA SER A 138 -18.21 6.12 -4.12
C SER A 138 -18.60 4.81 -3.43
N TRP A 139 -19.91 4.57 -3.30
CA TRP A 139 -20.40 3.23 -3.05
C TRP A 139 -20.15 2.37 -4.29
N TRP A 140 -19.68 1.15 -4.11
CA TRP A 140 -19.40 0.27 -5.23
C TRP A 140 -20.10 -1.07 -5.08
N ASN A 141 -20.63 -1.58 -6.16
CA ASN A 141 -21.07 -2.96 -6.29
C ASN A 141 -20.74 -3.51 -7.67
N ILE A 142 -20.61 -4.84 -7.72
CA ILE A 142 -20.60 -5.60 -8.97
C ILE A 142 -22.03 -5.77 -9.49
N ASP A 143 -22.16 -6.27 -10.71
CA ASP A 143 -23.45 -6.64 -11.30
C ASP A 143 -24.26 -7.55 -10.39
N MET A 144 -25.53 -7.19 -10.17
CA MET A 144 -26.44 -7.89 -9.28
C MET A 144 -27.90 -7.71 -9.72
N PRO A 145 -28.83 -8.57 -9.24
CA PRO A 145 -30.25 -8.41 -9.51
C PRO A 145 -30.79 -7.04 -9.12
N THR A 146 -31.70 -6.50 -9.90
CA THR A 146 -32.28 -5.15 -9.72
C THR A 146 -32.78 -4.89 -8.28
N LYS A 147 -33.39 -5.89 -7.64
CA LYS A 147 -33.86 -5.78 -6.25
C LYS A 147 -32.70 -5.52 -5.27
N ASP A 148 -31.59 -6.24 -5.45
CA ASP A 148 -30.40 -6.07 -4.61
C ASP A 148 -29.73 -4.71 -4.92
N MET A 149 -29.64 -4.34 -6.20
CA MET A 149 -29.12 -3.03 -6.62
C MET A 149 -29.92 -1.89 -5.99
N LEU A 150 -31.25 -1.96 -6.02
CA LEU A 150 -32.09 -0.95 -5.39
C LEU A 150 -31.83 -0.83 -3.89
N SER A 151 -31.74 -1.97 -3.19
CA SER A 151 -31.46 -1.98 -1.74
C SER A 151 -30.09 -1.39 -1.41
N GLU A 152 -29.08 -1.66 -2.23
CA GLU A 152 -27.73 -1.11 -2.09
C GLU A 152 -27.70 0.40 -2.38
N CYS A 153 -28.42 0.88 -3.40
CA CYS A 153 -28.56 2.31 -3.66
C CYS A 153 -29.22 3.05 -2.48
N GLN A 154 -30.25 2.46 -1.90
CA GLN A 154 -30.92 3.01 -0.71
C GLN A 154 -29.97 3.03 0.50
N ALA A 155 -29.17 1.99 0.69
CA ALA A 155 -28.19 1.93 1.75
C ALA A 155 -27.09 3.00 1.56
N ALA A 156 -26.55 3.14 0.35
CA ALA A 156 -25.59 4.17 0.01
C ALA A 156 -26.12 5.58 0.31
N LYS A 157 -27.36 5.86 -0.10
CA LYS A 157 -28.01 7.15 0.17
C LYS A 157 -28.16 7.42 1.68
N ARG A 158 -28.64 6.42 2.46
CA ARG A 158 -28.78 6.57 3.92
C ARG A 158 -27.45 6.83 4.62
N LEU A 159 -26.35 6.25 4.11
CA LEU A 159 -25.01 6.43 4.65
C LEU A 159 -24.31 7.70 4.13
N GLY A 160 -25.00 8.52 3.32
CA GLY A 160 -24.50 9.81 2.88
C GLY A 160 -23.55 9.76 1.66
N TYR A 161 -23.41 8.63 0.99
CA TYR A 161 -22.61 8.53 -0.23
C TYR A 161 -23.25 9.37 -1.34
N LYS A 162 -22.40 10.13 -2.06
CA LYS A 162 -22.84 11.03 -3.14
C LYS A 162 -22.68 10.41 -4.53
N ALA A 163 -21.94 9.34 -4.65
CA ALA A 163 -21.71 8.62 -5.89
C ALA A 163 -21.90 7.12 -5.68
N TYR A 164 -22.36 6.46 -6.72
CA TYR A 164 -22.56 5.02 -6.78
C TYR A 164 -21.88 4.51 -8.06
N LYS A 165 -20.91 3.62 -7.90
CA LYS A 165 -20.24 2.96 -9.02
C LYS A 165 -20.76 1.54 -9.14
N THR A 166 -21.29 1.21 -10.30
CA THR A 166 -21.72 -0.15 -10.68
C THR A 166 -20.88 -0.65 -11.85
N LYS A 167 -20.79 -1.96 -11.99
CA LYS A 167 -20.11 -2.61 -13.09
C LYS A 167 -21.10 -3.48 -13.86
#